data_b6b12e0bbc14eabfc0d66cd43f775833
#
_entry.id   b6b12e0bbc14eabfc0d66cd43f775833
#
_cell.length_a   1.000
_cell.length_b   1.000
_cell.length_c   1.000
_cell.angle_alpha   90.00
_cell.angle_beta   90.00
_cell.angle_gamma   90.00
#
_symmetry.space_group_name_H-M   'P 1'
#
loop_
_entity.id
_entity.type
_entity.pdbx_description
1 polymer ?
#
loop_
_entity_poly.entity_id
_entity_poly.type
_entity_poly.pdbx_seq_one_letter_code
_entity_poly.pdbx_strand_id
1 'polypeptide(L)'
;MSLDHNTVKRIARLARLKLPEERIKPTQEDLNHILHFIDQLNEVETSGVEPMAGVNITSMPMRKDVVTAENMVDKILKNAPDI
;
A
#
# COMPACT_ATOMS: atom_id res chain seq x y z
N MET A 1 8.01 -0.26 -20.49
CA MET A 1 8.12 1.19 -20.13
C MET A 1 9.34 1.39 -19.25
N SER A 2 10.18 2.39 -19.53
CA SER A 2 11.38 2.62 -18.72
C SER A 2 11.50 4.10 -18.34
N LEU A 3 11.90 4.37 -17.12
CA LEU A 3 12.15 5.71 -16.62
C LEU A 3 13.62 6.08 -16.83
N ASP A 4 13.85 7.31 -17.28
CA ASP A 4 15.19 7.87 -17.36
C ASP A 4 15.58 8.64 -16.09
N HIS A 5 16.83 9.03 -16.00
CA HIS A 5 17.39 9.73 -14.85
C HIS A 5 16.66 11.06 -14.54
N ASN A 6 16.33 11.82 -15.57
CA ASN A 6 15.65 13.11 -15.43
C ASN A 6 14.22 12.94 -14.96
N THR A 7 13.53 11.91 -15.43
CA THR A 7 12.18 11.58 -15.00
C THR A 7 12.16 11.21 -13.52
N VAL A 8 13.13 10.43 -13.04
CA VAL A 8 13.25 10.07 -11.61
C VAL A 8 13.46 11.32 -10.75
N LYS A 9 14.34 12.24 -11.17
CA LYS A 9 14.51 13.55 -10.49
C LYS A 9 13.20 14.34 -10.43
N ARG A 10 12.47 14.40 -11.54
CA ARG A 10 11.19 15.10 -11.62
C ARG A 10 10.15 14.47 -10.68
N ILE A 11 10.05 13.15 -10.65
CA ILE A 11 9.14 12.42 -9.76
C ILE A 11 9.49 12.71 -8.30
N ALA A 12 10.76 12.62 -7.91
CA ALA A 12 11.20 12.93 -6.55
C ALA A 12 10.83 14.38 -6.15
N ARG A 13 11.02 15.33 -7.05
CA ARG A 13 10.63 16.73 -6.83
C ARG A 13 9.11 16.89 -6.63
N LEU A 14 8.31 16.23 -7.46
CA LEU A 14 6.84 16.26 -7.34
C LEU A 14 6.36 15.61 -6.03
N ALA A 15 7.03 14.52 -5.61
CA ALA A 15 6.76 13.85 -4.33
C ALA A 15 7.34 14.62 -3.13
N ARG A 16 8.06 15.73 -3.34
CA ARG A 16 8.76 16.51 -2.31
C ARG A 16 9.77 15.68 -1.51
N LEU A 17 10.38 14.69 -2.17
CA LEU A 17 11.43 13.86 -1.59
C LEU A 17 12.80 14.43 -1.97
N LYS A 18 13.65 14.62 -0.97
CA LYS A 18 15.06 14.94 -1.22
C LYS A 18 15.79 13.66 -1.62
N LEU A 19 16.09 13.53 -2.89
CA LEU A 19 16.82 12.39 -3.43
C LEU A 19 18.23 12.85 -3.81
N PRO A 20 19.28 12.42 -3.08
CA PRO A 20 20.66 12.74 -3.42
C PRO A 20 21.05 12.05 -4.73
N GLU A 21 22.01 12.65 -5.46
CA GLU A 21 22.42 12.21 -6.79
C GLU A 21 22.83 10.73 -6.84
N GLU A 22 23.54 10.28 -5.81
CA GLU A 22 24.00 8.88 -5.65
C GLU A 22 22.85 7.86 -5.53
N ARG A 23 21.68 8.31 -5.09
CA ARG A 23 20.49 7.46 -4.92
C ARG A 23 19.60 7.41 -6.16
N ILE A 24 19.80 8.31 -7.11
CA ILE A 24 18.93 8.39 -8.29
C ILE A 24 19.02 7.13 -9.13
N LYS A 25 20.24 6.66 -9.40
CA LYS A 25 20.45 5.46 -10.23
C LYS A 25 19.85 4.19 -9.59
N PRO A 26 20.13 3.85 -8.32
CA PRO A 26 19.46 2.72 -7.67
C PRO A 26 17.93 2.85 -7.67
N THR A 27 17.40 4.04 -7.39
CA THR A 27 15.95 4.28 -7.40
C THR A 27 15.37 4.12 -8.81
N GLN A 28 16.08 4.53 -9.84
CA GLN A 28 15.67 4.32 -11.24
C GLN A 28 15.57 2.82 -11.55
N GLU A 29 16.55 2.03 -11.14
CA GLU A 29 16.56 0.59 -11.34
C GLU A 29 15.37 -0.07 -10.62
N ASP A 30 15.13 0.27 -9.36
CA ASP A 30 14.00 -0.24 -8.58
C ASP A 30 12.66 0.10 -9.22
N LEU A 31 12.46 1.36 -9.63
CA LEU A 31 11.23 1.79 -10.31
C LEU A 31 11.03 1.08 -11.65
N ASN A 32 12.09 0.87 -12.42
CA ASN A 32 12.01 0.13 -13.66
C ASN A 32 11.66 -1.35 -13.45
N HIS A 33 12.17 -1.97 -12.39
CA HIS A 33 11.76 -3.33 -12.00
C HIS A 33 10.28 -3.42 -11.65
N ILE A 34 9.76 -2.44 -10.89
CA ILE A 34 8.33 -2.37 -10.54
C ILE A 34 7.48 -2.20 -11.80
N LEU A 35 7.86 -1.30 -12.70
CA LEU A 35 7.13 -1.10 -13.95
C LEU A 35 7.15 -2.34 -14.84
N HIS A 36 8.28 -3.02 -14.93
CA HIS A 36 8.37 -4.29 -15.66
C HIS A 36 7.46 -5.38 -15.06
N PHE A 37 7.40 -5.46 -13.74
CA PHE A 37 6.47 -6.37 -13.06
C PHE A 37 5.00 -6.06 -13.39
N ILE A 38 4.64 -4.77 -13.42
CA ILE A 38 3.29 -4.34 -13.79
C ILE A 38 3.02 -4.63 -15.28
N ASP A 39 4.00 -4.45 -16.16
CA ASP A 39 3.86 -4.75 -17.59
C ASP A 39 3.50 -6.24 -17.83
N GLN A 40 3.98 -7.15 -16.98
CA GLN A 40 3.59 -8.57 -17.04
C GLN A 40 2.08 -8.79 -16.79
N LEU A 41 1.46 -7.94 -15.97
CA LEU A 41 0.01 -8.01 -15.74
C LEU A 41 -0.79 -7.61 -16.98
N ASN A 42 -0.22 -6.77 -17.84
CA ASN A 42 -0.86 -6.34 -19.08
C ASN A 42 -0.82 -7.41 -20.19
N GLU A 43 -0.09 -8.51 -19.99
CA GLU A 43 -0.10 -9.65 -20.91
C GLU A 43 -1.44 -10.40 -20.91
N VAL A 44 -2.22 -10.23 -19.83
CA VAL A 44 -3.54 -10.85 -19.71
C VAL A 44 -4.59 -9.96 -20.36
N GLU A 45 -5.33 -10.53 -21.30
CA GLU A 45 -6.45 -9.84 -21.94
C GLU A 45 -7.63 -9.71 -20.96
N THR A 46 -7.96 -8.49 -20.60
CA THR A 46 -9.03 -8.16 -19.64
C THR A 46 -10.17 -7.36 -20.24
N SER A 47 -10.17 -7.17 -21.58
CA SER A 47 -11.25 -6.48 -22.27
C SER A 47 -12.59 -7.18 -22.05
N GLY A 48 -13.58 -6.43 -21.61
CA GLY A 48 -14.93 -6.97 -21.36
C GLY A 48 -15.07 -7.78 -20.07
N VAL A 49 -14.02 -7.89 -19.26
CA VAL A 49 -14.11 -8.51 -17.93
C VAL A 49 -14.51 -7.46 -16.92
N GLU A 50 -15.63 -7.68 -16.24
CA GLU A 50 -16.07 -6.78 -15.18
C GLU A 50 -15.15 -6.83 -13.96
N PRO A 51 -14.90 -5.69 -13.30
CA PRO A 51 -14.11 -5.67 -12.08
C PRO A 51 -14.72 -6.54 -10.99
N MET A 52 -13.89 -7.34 -10.32
CA MET A 52 -14.35 -8.15 -9.20
C MET A 52 -14.56 -7.26 -7.98
N ALA A 53 -15.79 -7.20 -7.49
CA ALA A 53 -16.18 -6.45 -6.31
C ALA A 53 -16.89 -7.36 -5.30
N GLY A 54 -16.60 -7.19 -4.01
CA GLY A 54 -17.29 -7.91 -2.94
C GLY A 54 -17.13 -9.42 -2.99
N VAL A 55 -15.94 -9.92 -3.33
CA VAL A 55 -15.63 -11.32 -3.60
C VAL A 55 -16.30 -12.29 -2.61
N ASN A 56 -17.40 -12.95 -3.05
CA ASN A 56 -18.16 -13.96 -2.30
C ASN A 56 -18.63 -13.53 -0.89
N ILE A 57 -18.55 -12.26 -0.55
CA ILE A 57 -19.03 -11.73 0.71
C ILE A 57 -20.48 -11.25 0.50
N THR A 58 -21.44 -12.12 0.76
CA THR A 58 -22.87 -11.83 0.64
C THR A 58 -23.49 -11.35 1.95
N SER A 59 -22.77 -11.47 3.04
CA SER A 59 -23.20 -11.04 4.37
C SER A 59 -22.06 -10.40 5.14
N MET A 60 -22.38 -9.48 6.05
CA MET A 60 -21.38 -8.88 6.92
C MET A 60 -20.82 -9.95 7.89
N PRO A 61 -19.50 -10.09 7.99
CA PRO A 61 -18.92 -11.01 8.97
C PRO A 61 -19.28 -10.57 10.39
N MET A 62 -19.93 -11.46 11.11
CA MET A 62 -20.32 -11.23 12.50
C MET A 62 -19.41 -11.99 13.44
N ARG A 63 -19.02 -11.35 14.52
CA ARG A 63 -18.32 -12.04 15.61
C ARG A 63 -19.32 -12.70 16.54
N LYS A 64 -18.89 -13.75 17.23
CA LYS A 64 -19.70 -14.37 18.31
C LYS A 64 -19.86 -13.37 19.46
N ASP A 65 -21.04 -13.32 20.04
CA ASP A 65 -21.33 -12.50 21.22
C ASP A 65 -20.82 -13.22 22.50
N VAL A 66 -19.53 -13.20 22.66
CA VAL A 66 -18.82 -13.82 23.77
C VAL A 66 -17.91 -12.80 24.41
N VAL A 67 -18.02 -12.62 25.71
CA VAL A 67 -17.09 -11.76 26.46
C VAL A 67 -15.72 -12.46 26.53
N THR A 68 -14.74 -11.90 25.85
CA THR A 68 -13.36 -12.40 25.79
C THR A 68 -12.37 -11.51 26.53
N ALA A 69 -12.83 -10.30 26.92
CA ALA A 69 -12.00 -9.36 27.64
C ALA A 69 -11.99 -9.69 29.15
N GLU A 70 -10.81 -9.85 29.71
CA GLU A 70 -10.60 -9.86 31.14
C GLU A 70 -10.65 -8.43 31.70
N ASN A 71 -10.51 -8.30 33.03
CA ASN A 71 -10.42 -6.98 33.65
C ASN A 71 -9.26 -6.18 33.06
N MET A 72 -9.57 -5.14 32.30
CA MET A 72 -8.59 -4.29 31.60
C MET A 72 -8.52 -2.87 32.17
N VAL A 73 -9.09 -2.63 33.36
CA VAL A 73 -9.17 -1.29 33.96
C VAL A 73 -7.79 -0.63 34.01
N ASP A 74 -6.78 -1.33 34.51
CA ASP A 74 -5.43 -0.79 34.63
C ASP A 74 -4.83 -0.45 33.25
N LYS A 75 -5.08 -1.27 32.24
CA LYS A 75 -4.62 -1.02 30.88
C LYS A 75 -5.30 0.20 30.25
N ILE A 76 -6.60 0.36 30.48
CA ILE A 76 -7.40 1.47 29.98
C ILE A 76 -6.96 2.77 30.65
N LEU A 77 -6.78 2.75 31.96
CA LEU A 77 -6.44 3.93 32.75
C LEU A 77 -4.97 4.33 32.65
N LYS A 78 -4.10 3.47 32.18
CA LYS A 78 -2.66 3.72 32.11
C LYS A 78 -2.29 5.03 31.41
N ASN A 79 -3.03 5.40 30.37
CA ASN A 79 -2.80 6.61 29.58
C ASN A 79 -3.85 7.70 29.83
N ALA A 80 -4.72 7.52 30.81
CA ALA A 80 -5.71 8.53 31.15
C ALA A 80 -5.02 9.72 31.83
N PRO A 81 -5.33 10.96 31.42
CA PRO A 81 -4.74 12.16 32.04
C PRO A 81 -5.25 12.40 33.47
N ASP A 82 -6.43 11.82 33.79
CA ASP A 82 -7.07 11.91 35.09
C ASP A 82 -7.78 10.59 35.41
N ILE A 83 -7.72 10.16 36.60
CA ILE A 83 -8.26 8.85 37.03
C ILE A 83 -9.43 9.05 37.98
#